data_f2df87cec9821efe1611f2d963b4f060
#
_entry.id   f2df87cec9821efe1611f2d963b4f060
#
_cell.length_a   1.000
_cell.length_b   1.000
_cell.length_c   1.000
_cell.angle_alpha   90.00
_cell.angle_beta   90.00
_cell.angle_gamma   90.00
#
_symmetry.space_group_name_H-M   'P 1'
#
loop_
_entity.id
_entity.type
_entity.pdbx_description
1 polymer ?
#
loop_
_entity_poly.entity_id
_entity_poly.type
_entity_poly.pdbx_seq_one_letter_code
_entity_poly.pdbx_strand_id
1 'polypeptide(L)'
;MMEATASRTVTIVNPQGLHARPADMFVKLANRFSSTVSVRKGHETVDGKSILSILTLGAEEGTQLEITATGQDADAALAALCELVDQGFELNEPSEANNSPWL
;
A
#
# COMPACT_ATOMS: atom_id res chain seq x y z
N MET A 1 16.79 22.18 -2.65
CA MET A 1 16.08 21.44 -3.64
C MET A 1 14.81 20.86 -3.05
N MET A 2 13.70 21.06 -3.73
CA MET A 2 12.43 20.64 -3.17
C MET A 2 12.08 19.25 -3.64
N GLU A 3 11.66 18.44 -2.70
CA GLU A 3 11.18 17.11 -3.03
C GLU A 3 9.73 17.19 -3.45
N ALA A 4 9.34 16.37 -4.39
CA ALA A 4 7.95 16.27 -4.79
C ALA A 4 7.15 15.56 -3.73
N THR A 5 5.93 16.00 -3.55
CA THR A 5 4.97 15.34 -2.67
C THR A 5 3.72 15.07 -3.48
N ALA A 6 3.22 13.85 -3.40
CA ALA A 6 2.01 13.45 -4.10
C ALA A 6 1.13 12.68 -3.14
N SER A 7 -0.17 12.90 -3.25
CA SER A 7 -1.15 12.24 -2.39
C SER A 7 -2.33 11.77 -3.20
N ARG A 8 -2.95 10.70 -2.77
CA ARG A 8 -4.18 10.21 -3.37
C ARG A 8 -4.97 9.42 -2.35
N THR A 9 -6.29 9.54 -2.44
CA THR A 9 -7.20 8.76 -1.60
C THR A 9 -7.58 7.49 -2.34
N VAL A 10 -7.51 6.36 -1.65
CA VAL A 10 -7.90 5.07 -2.21
C VAL A 10 -8.89 4.43 -1.24
N THR A 11 -9.64 3.45 -1.76
CA THR A 11 -10.59 2.72 -0.95
C THR A 11 -10.18 1.25 -0.91
N ILE A 12 -10.20 0.67 0.30
CA ILE A 12 -9.90 -0.75 0.47
C ILE A 12 -11.06 -1.54 -0.12
N VAL A 13 -10.78 -2.36 -1.13
CA VAL A 13 -11.83 -3.09 -1.82
C VAL A 13 -11.81 -4.59 -1.52
N ASN A 14 -10.74 -5.11 -0.93
CA ASN A 14 -10.70 -6.53 -0.63
C ASN A 14 -11.47 -6.82 0.66
N PRO A 15 -12.20 -7.92 0.71
CA PRO A 15 -13.16 -8.16 1.80
C PRO A 15 -12.53 -8.21 3.18
N GLN A 16 -11.30 -8.68 3.27
CA GLN A 16 -10.67 -8.81 4.59
C GLN A 16 -9.89 -7.59 5.02
N GLY A 17 -9.80 -6.58 4.16
CA GLY A 17 -9.12 -5.35 4.51
C GLY A 17 -7.60 -5.51 4.58
N LEU A 18 -6.96 -4.60 5.31
CA LEU A 18 -5.51 -4.60 5.45
C LEU A 18 -5.06 -5.53 6.56
N HIS A 19 -5.28 -6.82 6.37
CA HIS A 19 -4.74 -7.80 7.29
C HIS A 19 -3.29 -8.12 6.91
N ALA A 20 -2.72 -9.16 7.50
CA ALA A 20 -1.27 -9.37 7.44
C ALA A 20 -0.70 -9.45 6.02
N ARG A 21 -1.37 -10.20 5.13
CA ARG A 21 -0.82 -10.39 3.79
C ARG A 21 -0.87 -9.11 2.95
N PRO A 22 -2.03 -8.42 2.84
CA PRO A 22 -2.04 -7.15 2.12
C PRO A 22 -1.10 -6.12 2.73
N ALA A 23 -1.00 -6.08 4.07
CA ALA A 23 -0.10 -5.14 4.71
C ALA A 23 1.36 -5.43 4.32
N ASP A 24 1.73 -6.70 4.29
CA ASP A 24 3.08 -7.09 3.89
C ASP A 24 3.34 -6.69 2.44
N MET A 25 2.37 -6.93 1.56
CA MET A 25 2.52 -6.56 0.15
C MET A 25 2.70 -5.06 -0.01
N PHE A 26 1.91 -4.28 0.73
CA PHE A 26 2.00 -2.84 0.66
C PHE A 26 3.38 -2.36 1.10
N VAL A 27 3.85 -2.85 2.24
CA VAL A 27 5.11 -2.42 2.81
C VAL A 27 6.28 -2.82 1.91
N LYS A 28 6.24 -4.03 1.35
CA LYS A 28 7.32 -4.46 0.46
C LYS A 28 7.38 -3.60 -0.79
N LEU A 29 6.21 -3.26 -1.33
CA LEU A 29 6.19 -2.39 -2.51
C LEU A 29 6.68 -0.99 -2.15
N ALA A 30 6.23 -0.44 -1.02
CA ALA A 30 6.64 0.90 -0.60
C ALA A 30 8.15 0.97 -0.41
N ASN A 31 8.75 -0.11 0.09
CA ASN A 31 10.18 -0.12 0.34
C ASN A 31 11.03 -0.20 -0.94
N ARG A 32 10.40 -0.40 -2.09
CA ARG A 32 11.13 -0.37 -3.35
C ARG A 32 11.42 1.06 -3.81
N PHE A 33 10.78 2.03 -3.19
CA PHE A 33 10.95 3.43 -3.58
C PHE A 33 11.74 4.17 -2.52
N SER A 34 12.47 5.20 -2.93
CA SER A 34 13.23 5.98 -1.98
C SER A 34 12.39 7.01 -1.25
N SER A 35 11.24 7.36 -1.82
CA SER A 35 10.36 8.34 -1.20
C SER A 35 9.85 7.82 0.14
N THR A 36 9.58 8.75 1.06
CA THR A 36 8.86 8.38 2.27
C THR A 36 7.40 8.17 1.89
N VAL A 37 6.76 7.26 2.60
CA VAL A 37 5.36 6.93 2.34
C VAL A 37 4.61 6.98 3.66
N SER A 38 3.51 7.71 3.69
CA SER A 38 2.64 7.72 4.85
C SER A 38 1.24 7.34 4.42
N VAL A 39 0.48 6.77 5.34
CA VAL A 39 -0.88 6.33 5.10
C VAL A 39 -1.75 6.87 6.23
N ARG A 40 -2.82 7.54 5.87
CA ARG A 40 -3.70 8.16 6.85
C ARG A 40 -5.10 7.56 6.75
N LYS A 41 -5.64 7.20 7.89
CA LYS A 41 -7.01 6.77 8.03
C LYS A 41 -7.66 7.71 9.05
N GLY A 42 -8.60 8.54 8.60
CA GLY A 42 -9.20 9.52 9.50
C GLY A 42 -8.15 10.48 10.02
N HIS A 43 -7.92 10.47 11.32
CA HIS A 43 -6.93 11.35 11.93
C HIS A 43 -5.62 10.63 12.25
N GLU A 44 -5.52 9.37 11.91
CA GLU A 44 -4.34 8.59 12.25
C GLU A 44 -3.46 8.43 11.03
N THR A 45 -2.20 8.86 11.16
CA THR A 45 -1.22 8.75 10.07
C THR A 45 -0.09 7.84 10.54
N VAL A 46 0.28 6.89 9.68
CA VAL A 46 1.32 5.93 10.01
C VAL A 46 2.35 5.84 8.89
N ASP A 47 3.49 5.23 9.21
CA ASP A 47 4.56 5.01 8.25
C ASP A 47 4.17 3.86 7.31
N GLY A 48 4.13 4.17 6.02
CA GLY A 48 3.74 3.17 5.01
C GLY A 48 4.79 2.12 4.76
N LYS A 49 5.98 2.26 5.35
CA LYS A 49 7.04 1.27 5.20
C LYS A 49 7.20 0.38 6.43
N SER A 50 6.27 0.50 7.38
CA SER A 50 6.29 -0.30 8.59
C SER A 50 5.05 -1.18 8.63
N ILE A 51 5.25 -2.50 8.61
CA ILE A 51 4.12 -3.42 8.58
C ILE A 51 3.29 -3.31 9.86
N LEU A 52 3.95 -3.16 11.00
CA LEU A 52 3.23 -3.03 12.26
C LEU A 52 2.37 -1.78 12.27
N SER A 53 2.90 -0.68 11.74
CA SER A 53 2.15 0.56 11.68
C SER A 53 0.93 0.42 10.78
N ILE A 54 1.11 -0.20 9.61
CA ILE A 54 -0.01 -0.40 8.69
C ILE A 54 -1.08 -1.26 9.35
N LEU A 55 -0.67 -2.30 10.06
CA LEU A 55 -1.65 -3.18 10.72
C LEU A 55 -2.43 -2.47 11.80
N THR A 56 -1.82 -1.49 12.48
CA THR A 56 -2.52 -0.77 13.54
C THR A 56 -3.67 0.07 13.03
N LEU A 57 -3.70 0.38 11.73
CA LEU A 57 -4.80 1.15 11.18
C LEU A 57 -6.13 0.41 11.24
N GLY A 58 -6.09 -0.90 11.22
CA GLY A 58 -7.32 -1.68 11.24
C GLY A 58 -8.25 -1.36 10.09
N ALA A 59 -7.69 -1.08 8.91
CA ALA A 59 -8.50 -0.67 7.77
C ALA A 59 -9.24 -1.86 7.20
N GLU A 60 -10.56 -1.74 7.15
CA GLU A 60 -11.43 -2.80 6.66
C GLU A 60 -11.94 -2.46 5.28
N GLU A 61 -12.63 -3.40 4.66
CA GLU A 61 -13.25 -3.16 3.36
C GLU A 61 -14.09 -1.88 3.42
N GLY A 62 -13.96 -1.04 2.41
CA GLY A 62 -14.68 0.22 2.35
C GLY A 62 -13.97 1.38 3.01
N THR A 63 -12.90 1.13 3.76
CA THR A 63 -12.17 2.20 4.41
C THR A 63 -11.42 3.03 3.37
N GLN A 64 -11.48 4.34 3.52
CA GLN A 64 -10.71 5.25 2.67
C GLN A 64 -9.40 5.59 3.35
N LEU A 65 -8.33 5.51 2.58
CA LEU A 65 -6.99 5.83 3.06
C LEU A 65 -6.39 6.90 2.16
N GLU A 66 -5.66 7.83 2.76
CA GLU A 66 -4.89 8.77 1.97
C GLU A 66 -3.43 8.33 2.00
N ILE A 67 -2.87 8.09 0.83
CA ILE A 67 -1.48 7.70 0.69
C ILE A 67 -0.71 8.91 0.21
N THR A 68 0.37 9.25 0.91
CA THR A 68 1.22 10.38 0.56
C THR A 68 2.65 9.89 0.40
N ALA A 69 3.27 10.26 -0.71
CA ALA A 69 4.66 9.95 -0.96
C ALA A 69 5.44 11.23 -1.16
N THR A 70 6.63 11.31 -0.59
CA THR A 70 7.49 12.49 -0.70
C THR A 70 8.90 12.04 -1.04
N GLY A 71 9.44 12.55 -2.14
CA GLY A 71 10.77 12.21 -2.59
C GLY A 71 10.88 12.28 -4.09
N GLN A 72 12.04 11.87 -4.61
CA GLN A 72 12.30 11.96 -6.04
C GLN A 72 11.37 11.06 -6.86
N ASP A 73 11.03 9.90 -6.32
CA ASP A 73 10.16 8.97 -7.03
C ASP A 73 8.75 8.94 -6.46
N ALA A 74 8.31 10.07 -5.90
CA ALA A 74 7.01 10.13 -5.24
C ALA A 74 5.86 9.75 -6.15
N ASP A 75 5.86 10.26 -7.39
CA ASP A 75 4.76 9.97 -8.30
C ASP A 75 4.72 8.49 -8.66
N ALA A 76 5.88 7.90 -8.91
CA ALA A 76 5.93 6.47 -9.24
C ALA A 76 5.51 5.62 -8.05
N ALA A 77 5.95 6.00 -6.86
CA ALA A 77 5.58 5.26 -5.65
C ALA A 77 4.09 5.31 -5.43
N LEU A 78 3.52 6.51 -5.56
CA LEU A 78 2.09 6.67 -5.33
C LEU A 78 1.27 5.87 -6.34
N ALA A 79 1.65 5.94 -7.61
CA ALA A 79 0.93 5.22 -8.66
C ALA A 79 0.95 3.72 -8.38
N ALA A 80 2.12 3.19 -8.02
CA ALA A 80 2.24 1.75 -7.78
C ALA A 80 1.42 1.31 -6.58
N LEU A 81 1.48 2.09 -5.50
CA LEU A 81 0.75 1.73 -4.28
C LEU A 81 -0.75 1.84 -4.47
N CYS A 82 -1.19 2.88 -5.17
CA CYS A 82 -2.62 3.04 -5.43
C CYS A 82 -3.14 1.92 -6.31
N GLU A 83 -2.36 1.51 -7.30
CA GLU A 83 -2.77 0.40 -8.15
C GLU A 83 -2.90 -0.89 -7.34
N LEU A 84 -1.98 -1.15 -6.44
CA LEU A 84 -2.03 -2.33 -5.61
C LEU A 84 -3.34 -2.36 -4.79
N VAL A 85 -3.67 -1.23 -4.18
CA VAL A 85 -4.90 -1.15 -3.38
C VAL A 85 -6.13 -1.27 -4.26
N ASP A 86 -6.13 -0.57 -5.41
CA ASP A 86 -7.28 -0.59 -6.32
C ASP A 86 -7.56 -1.98 -6.86
N GLN A 87 -6.54 -2.80 -6.99
CA GLN A 87 -6.69 -4.17 -7.46
C GLN A 87 -7.01 -5.15 -6.34
N GLY A 88 -7.25 -4.65 -5.14
CA GLY A 88 -7.59 -5.51 -4.02
C GLY A 88 -6.43 -6.38 -3.57
N PHE A 89 -5.21 -5.93 -3.82
CA PHE A 89 -3.99 -6.66 -3.46
C PHE A 89 -3.87 -7.97 -4.22
N GLU A 90 -4.48 -8.03 -5.40
CA GLU A 90 -4.35 -9.20 -6.24
C GLU A 90 -3.26 -8.93 -7.25
N LEU A 91 -2.15 -9.62 -7.10
CA LEU A 91 -1.11 -9.52 -8.08
C LEU A 91 -1.42 -10.48 -9.18
N ASN A 92 -1.38 -9.98 -10.39
CA ASN A 92 -1.69 -10.79 -11.52
C ASN A 92 -0.46 -11.59 -11.89
N GLU A 93 -0.18 -12.62 -11.14
CA GLU A 93 1.00 -13.42 -11.33
C GLU A 93 0.63 -14.84 -11.65
N PRO A 94 0.44 -15.13 -12.91
CA PRO A 94 0.03 -16.48 -13.30
C PRO A 94 0.96 -17.54 -12.78
N SER A 95 2.26 -17.27 -12.76
CA SER A 95 3.19 -18.26 -12.29
C SER A 95 2.94 -18.59 -10.83
N GLU A 96 2.60 -17.60 -10.06
CA GLU A 96 2.32 -17.84 -8.66
C GLU A 96 1.09 -18.69 -8.50
N ALA A 97 0.07 -18.38 -9.27
CA ALA A 97 -1.17 -19.12 -9.18
C ALA A 97 -0.97 -20.56 -9.56
N ASN A 98 -0.04 -20.82 -10.47
CA ASN A 98 0.10 -22.15 -11.00
C ASN A 98 1.16 -22.96 -10.37
N ASN A 99 2.08 -22.32 -9.72
CA ASN A 99 3.22 -23.03 -9.30
C ASN A 99 3.34 -23.09 -7.86
N SER A 100 2.30 -23.18 -7.18
CA SER A 100 2.45 -23.38 -5.76
C SER A 100 3.30 -24.61 -5.58
N PRO A 101 4.45 -24.49 -5.03
CA PRO A 101 5.37 -25.61 -4.96
C PRO A 101 4.88 -26.71 -4.05
N TRP A 102 3.97 -26.37 -3.21
CA TRP A 102 3.43 -27.39 -2.34
C TRP A 102 2.34 -28.19 -3.02
N LEU A 103 2.08 -27.89 -4.21
CA LEU A 103 1.12 -28.67 -4.96
C LEU A 103 1.77 -29.94 -5.45
#